data_3fa012705221949548b437fd3b40827c
#
_entry.id   3fa012705221949548b437fd3b40827c
#
_cell.length_a   1.000
_cell.length_b   1.000
_cell.length_c   1.000
_cell.angle_alpha   90.00
_cell.angle_beta   90.00
_cell.angle_gamma   90.00
#
_symmetry.space_group_name_H-M   'P 1'
#
loop_
_entity.id
_entity.type
_entity.pdbx_description
1 polymer ?
#
loop_
_entity_poly.entity_id
_entity_poly.type
_entity_poly.pdbx_seq_one_letter_code
_entity_poly.pdbx_strand_id
1 'polypeptide(L)'
;LPDGATELHILEGNVADAVGKSVGYNGFTVQAPRYLALFSEEAPHYLENAGFIAQGLTLKLTQLGLDACWLTINDAEAAAQGIGVETDKKLAVFIAFGHGNKAVKDVRLDIKSPSNVKMVTRENKAAPKISMNDLLFSKVYGEPVNMELLYTELEDALLSIAVAQSFFNRQPYRVIVDDDIVSLIGLKDELITTFLANASEQ
;
A
#
# COMPACT_ATOMS: atom_id res chain seq x y z
N LEU A 1 9.09 2.17 16.97
CA LEU A 1 8.74 2.97 15.80
C LEU A 1 9.59 4.24 15.81
N PRO A 2 10.02 4.77 14.64
CA PRO A 2 10.77 6.01 14.58
C PRO A 2 9.95 7.17 15.17
N ASP A 3 10.62 8.08 15.87
CA ASP A 3 10.01 9.25 16.54
C ASP A 3 9.71 10.42 15.57
N GLY A 4 9.23 10.12 14.36
CA GLY A 4 8.84 11.14 13.39
C GLY A 4 7.44 11.68 13.68
N ALA A 5 7.30 13.01 13.71
CA ALA A 5 5.98 13.64 13.87
C ALA A 5 5.11 13.37 12.62
N THR A 6 3.86 12.98 12.85
CA THR A 6 2.87 12.74 11.78
C THR A 6 1.65 13.63 11.95
N GLU A 7 1.01 13.98 10.85
CA GLU A 7 -0.26 14.70 10.79
C GLU A 7 -1.25 13.92 9.94
N LEU A 8 -2.46 13.74 10.45
CA LEU A 8 -3.54 13.06 9.75
C LEU A 8 -4.66 14.04 9.42
N HIS A 9 -4.99 14.14 8.15
CA HIS A 9 -6.10 14.96 7.67
C HIS A 9 -7.19 14.06 7.08
N ILE A 10 -8.44 14.31 7.49
CA ILE A 10 -9.63 13.73 6.88
C ILE A 10 -10.21 14.79 5.94
N LEU A 11 -10.30 14.44 4.66
CA LEU A 11 -10.70 15.34 3.60
C LEU A 11 -12.07 14.93 3.06
N GLU A 12 -12.90 15.92 2.74
CA GLU A 12 -14.23 15.74 2.16
C GLU A 12 -14.41 16.65 0.93
N GLY A 13 -15.40 16.38 0.11
CA GLY A 13 -15.73 17.20 -1.06
C GLY A 13 -14.98 16.74 -2.31
N ASN A 14 -14.61 17.69 -3.17
CA ASN A 14 -14.05 17.42 -4.51
C ASN A 14 -12.54 17.15 -4.49
N VAL A 15 -12.10 16.28 -3.58
CA VAL A 15 -10.68 16.00 -3.35
C VAL A 15 -10.02 15.34 -4.55
N ALA A 16 -10.71 14.39 -5.21
CA ALA A 16 -10.14 13.69 -6.37
C ALA A 16 -9.78 14.64 -7.52
N ASP A 17 -10.62 15.64 -7.79
CA ASP A 17 -10.32 16.66 -8.81
C ASP A 17 -9.24 17.62 -8.32
N ALA A 18 -9.22 17.97 -7.03
CA ALA A 18 -8.24 18.85 -6.44
C ALA A 18 -6.82 18.31 -6.52
N VAL A 19 -6.63 17.00 -6.26
CA VAL A 19 -5.31 16.36 -6.40
C VAL A 19 -4.94 16.07 -7.87
N GLY A 20 -5.93 15.93 -8.76
CA GLY A 20 -5.71 15.75 -10.19
C GLY A 20 -4.74 14.59 -10.49
N LYS A 21 -3.69 14.86 -11.29
CA LYS A 21 -2.67 13.87 -11.66
C LYS A 21 -1.64 13.60 -10.57
N SER A 22 -1.58 14.39 -9.52
CA SER A 22 -0.61 14.22 -8.43
C SER A 22 -0.86 13.00 -7.57
N VAL A 23 -2.10 12.46 -7.60
CA VAL A 23 -2.49 11.22 -6.91
C VAL A 23 -3.26 10.31 -7.86
N GLY A 24 -3.06 9.00 -7.73
CA GLY A 24 -3.75 8.00 -8.53
C GLY A 24 -2.88 7.40 -9.62
N TYR A 25 -3.51 6.83 -10.64
CA TYR A 25 -2.82 6.12 -11.72
C TYR A 25 -3.27 6.65 -13.09
N ASN A 26 -2.31 7.07 -13.93
CA ASN A 26 -2.57 7.63 -15.27
C ASN A 26 -3.67 8.72 -15.29
N GLY A 27 -3.68 9.60 -14.30
CA GLY A 27 -4.67 10.66 -14.16
C GLY A 27 -6.04 10.16 -13.67
N PHE A 28 -6.16 8.89 -13.29
CA PHE A 28 -7.35 8.34 -12.67
C PHE A 28 -7.18 8.30 -11.15
N THR A 29 -8.05 9.00 -10.44
CA THR A 29 -8.16 8.96 -8.99
C THR A 29 -9.51 8.36 -8.59
N VAL A 30 -9.50 7.43 -7.63
CA VAL A 30 -10.73 6.83 -7.12
C VAL A 30 -11.61 7.92 -6.51
N GLN A 31 -12.83 8.06 -7.03
CA GLN A 31 -13.83 8.95 -6.48
C GLN A 31 -14.42 8.35 -5.20
N ALA A 32 -14.25 9.02 -4.09
CA ALA A 32 -14.74 8.60 -2.79
C ALA A 32 -15.34 9.79 -2.03
N PRO A 33 -16.24 9.56 -1.08
CA PRO A 33 -16.81 10.64 -0.28
C PRO A 33 -15.80 11.27 0.67
N ARG A 34 -14.74 10.51 1.03
CA ARG A 34 -13.70 10.94 1.97
C ARG A 34 -12.35 10.37 1.63
N TYR A 35 -11.31 11.09 2.08
CA TYR A 35 -9.92 10.68 1.94
C TYR A 35 -9.17 10.89 3.25
N LEU A 36 -8.15 10.05 3.47
CA LEU A 36 -7.14 10.24 4.50
C LEU A 36 -5.86 10.69 3.81
N ALA A 37 -5.27 11.77 4.28
CA ALA A 37 -3.93 12.21 3.91
C ALA A 37 -3.06 12.17 5.17
N LEU A 38 -2.04 11.30 5.16
CA LEU A 38 -1.07 11.19 6.24
C LEU A 38 0.23 11.83 5.81
N PHE A 39 0.61 12.87 6.52
CA PHE A 39 1.88 13.56 6.37
C PHE A 39 2.86 13.09 7.44
N SER A 40 4.13 13.03 7.10
CA SER A 40 5.20 12.63 8.02
C SER A 40 6.42 13.51 7.84
N GLU A 41 7.10 13.80 8.94
CA GLU A 41 8.45 14.31 8.94
C GLU A 41 9.38 13.30 8.25
N GLU A 42 10.30 13.78 7.40
CA GLU A 42 11.28 12.93 6.68
C GLU A 42 12.41 12.52 7.61
N ALA A 43 12.16 11.56 8.49
CA ALA A 43 13.15 10.90 9.35
C ALA A 43 13.49 9.50 8.78
N PRO A 44 14.57 8.84 9.23
CA PRO A 44 14.82 7.45 8.87
C PRO A 44 13.60 6.56 9.12
N HIS A 45 13.23 5.73 8.14
CA HIS A 45 12.07 4.82 8.21
C HIS A 45 10.69 5.51 8.32
N TYR A 46 10.57 6.78 7.91
CA TYR A 46 9.29 7.49 7.98
C TYR A 46 8.19 6.85 7.12
N LEU A 47 8.54 6.25 5.98
CA LEU A 47 7.56 5.56 5.12
C LEU A 47 7.04 4.27 5.75
N GLU A 48 7.92 3.49 6.40
CA GLU A 48 7.52 2.30 7.14
C GLU A 48 6.61 2.65 8.32
N ASN A 49 6.93 3.73 9.04
CA ASN A 49 6.09 4.25 10.12
C ASN A 49 4.72 4.74 9.60
N ALA A 50 4.71 5.51 8.52
CA ALA A 50 3.48 5.98 7.88
C ALA A 50 2.63 4.79 7.39
N GLY A 51 3.26 3.77 6.80
CA GLY A 51 2.61 2.53 6.39
C GLY A 51 1.96 1.78 7.56
N PHE A 52 2.66 1.67 8.69
CA PHE A 52 2.13 1.05 9.90
C PHE A 52 0.88 1.80 10.44
N ILE A 53 0.97 3.12 10.56
CA ILE A 53 -0.15 3.96 11.02
C ILE A 53 -1.35 3.82 10.05
N ALA A 54 -1.10 3.97 8.75
CA ALA A 54 -2.13 3.93 7.73
C ALA A 54 -2.80 2.55 7.62
N GLN A 55 -2.05 1.45 7.81
CA GLN A 55 -2.61 0.11 7.87
C GLN A 55 -3.53 -0.06 9.09
N GLY A 56 -3.13 0.44 10.25
CA GLY A 56 -3.99 0.45 11.44
C GLY A 56 -5.31 1.20 11.20
N LEU A 57 -5.24 2.36 10.54
CA LEU A 57 -6.42 3.12 10.13
C LEU A 57 -7.29 2.37 9.13
N THR A 58 -6.69 1.73 8.13
CA THR A 58 -7.42 0.91 7.13
C THR A 58 -8.17 -0.24 7.80
N LEU A 59 -7.54 -0.95 8.73
CA LEU A 59 -8.19 -2.01 9.51
C LEU A 59 -9.35 -1.45 10.35
N LYS A 60 -9.16 -0.26 10.93
CA LYS A 60 -10.24 0.40 11.69
C LYS A 60 -11.42 0.80 10.81
N LEU A 61 -11.17 1.33 9.62
CA LEU A 61 -12.22 1.60 8.63
C LEU A 61 -12.99 0.32 8.28
N THR A 62 -12.28 -0.79 8.05
CA THR A 62 -12.90 -2.10 7.77
C THR A 62 -13.79 -2.57 8.92
N GLN A 63 -13.35 -2.43 10.19
CA GLN A 63 -14.16 -2.74 11.38
C GLN A 63 -15.44 -1.89 11.45
N LEU A 64 -15.42 -0.66 10.94
CA LEU A 64 -16.56 0.22 10.84
C LEU A 64 -17.45 -0.06 9.60
N GLY A 65 -17.15 -1.08 8.81
CA GLY A 65 -17.90 -1.45 7.61
C GLY A 65 -17.63 -0.53 6.42
N LEU A 66 -16.51 0.18 6.42
CA LEU A 66 -16.06 1.03 5.32
C LEU A 66 -15.01 0.32 4.48
N ASP A 67 -15.04 0.57 3.19
CA ASP A 67 -14.04 0.13 2.24
C ASP A 67 -12.96 1.22 2.07
N ALA A 68 -11.73 0.81 1.81
CA ALA A 68 -10.58 1.71 1.65
C ALA A 68 -9.74 1.33 0.43
N CYS A 69 -9.20 2.33 -0.24
CA CYS A 69 -8.28 2.15 -1.37
C CYS A 69 -7.07 3.06 -1.21
N TRP A 70 -5.89 2.46 -1.11
CA TRP A 70 -4.63 3.19 -1.11
C TRP A 70 -4.33 3.70 -2.51
N LEU A 71 -3.94 4.97 -2.60
CA LEU A 71 -3.69 5.65 -3.85
C LEU A 71 -2.19 5.96 -3.99
N THR A 72 -1.69 5.83 -5.20
CA THR A 72 -0.32 6.21 -5.51
C THR A 72 -0.17 7.73 -5.44
N ILE A 73 0.87 8.21 -4.79
CA ILE A 73 1.27 9.61 -4.77
C ILE A 73 2.36 9.78 -5.83
N ASN A 74 2.03 10.51 -6.90
CA ASN A 74 2.95 10.78 -8.00
C ASN A 74 3.76 12.05 -7.72
N ASP A 75 3.11 13.05 -7.08
CA ASP A 75 3.71 14.31 -6.68
C ASP A 75 3.11 14.73 -5.33
N ALA A 76 3.89 14.56 -4.26
CA ALA A 76 3.45 14.83 -2.89
C ALA A 76 3.20 16.32 -2.62
N GLU A 77 4.03 17.19 -3.23
CA GLU A 77 3.91 18.64 -3.05
C GLU A 77 2.68 19.20 -3.78
N ALA A 78 2.51 18.83 -5.05
CA ALA A 78 1.32 19.23 -5.80
C ALA A 78 0.02 18.68 -5.17
N ALA A 79 0.05 17.46 -4.62
CA ALA A 79 -1.09 16.90 -3.90
C ALA A 79 -1.43 17.69 -2.65
N ALA A 80 -0.44 18.05 -1.82
CA ALA A 80 -0.64 18.86 -0.61
C ALA A 80 -1.22 20.24 -0.95
N GLN A 81 -0.68 20.89 -1.98
CA GLN A 81 -1.20 22.17 -2.49
C GLN A 81 -2.65 22.03 -2.98
N GLY A 82 -2.94 20.97 -3.75
CA GLY A 82 -4.28 20.73 -4.29
C GLY A 82 -5.36 20.57 -3.22
N ILE A 83 -5.03 19.93 -2.10
CA ILE A 83 -5.95 19.76 -0.96
C ILE A 83 -5.90 20.92 0.04
N GLY A 84 -5.05 21.91 -0.17
CA GLY A 84 -4.96 23.10 0.68
C GLY A 84 -4.39 22.84 2.08
N VAL A 85 -3.53 21.84 2.23
CA VAL A 85 -2.84 21.56 3.50
C VAL A 85 -1.48 22.26 3.51
N GLU A 86 -1.31 23.15 4.46
CA GLU A 86 -0.05 23.85 4.74
C GLU A 86 0.66 23.14 5.90
N THR A 87 1.76 22.47 5.61
CA THR A 87 2.59 21.76 6.59
C THR A 87 4.04 21.71 6.11
N ASP A 88 4.96 21.56 7.04
CA ASP A 88 6.38 21.30 6.80
C ASP A 88 6.69 19.82 6.56
N LYS A 89 5.65 18.96 6.65
CA LYS A 89 5.76 17.51 6.50
C LYS A 89 5.43 17.07 5.08
N LYS A 90 5.95 15.91 4.71
CA LYS A 90 5.74 15.31 3.39
C LYS A 90 4.51 14.40 3.38
N LEU A 91 3.69 14.51 2.36
CA LEU A 91 2.59 13.57 2.14
C LEU A 91 3.16 12.16 1.90
N ALA A 92 2.91 11.24 2.84
CA ALA A 92 3.45 9.89 2.83
C ALA A 92 2.42 8.83 2.40
N VAL A 93 1.14 9.02 2.78
CA VAL A 93 0.06 8.09 2.43
C VAL A 93 -1.21 8.86 2.06
N PHE A 94 -1.90 8.36 1.03
CA PHE A 94 -3.20 8.89 0.60
C PHE A 94 -4.18 7.73 0.38
N ILE A 95 -5.34 7.79 1.06
CA ILE A 95 -6.33 6.70 1.06
C ILE A 95 -7.71 7.27 0.77
N ALA A 96 -8.38 6.76 -0.27
CA ALA A 96 -9.81 6.97 -0.50
C ALA A 96 -10.62 6.00 0.35
N PHE A 97 -11.71 6.45 0.98
CA PHE A 97 -12.56 5.56 1.76
C PHE A 97 -14.04 5.94 1.75
N GLY A 98 -14.90 4.95 2.00
CA GLY A 98 -16.34 5.12 2.03
C GLY A 98 -17.06 3.79 1.98
N HIS A 99 -18.36 3.81 1.73
CA HIS A 99 -19.11 2.58 1.45
C HIS A 99 -18.92 2.20 -0.02
N GLY A 100 -18.26 1.07 -0.27
CA GLY A 100 -18.03 0.55 -1.62
C GLY A 100 -19.34 0.16 -2.31
N ASN A 101 -19.39 0.35 -3.62
CA ASN A 101 -20.53 -0.05 -4.43
C ASN A 101 -20.50 -1.57 -4.68
N LYS A 102 -21.21 -2.33 -3.85
CA LYS A 102 -21.29 -3.80 -3.92
C LYS A 102 -22.00 -4.31 -5.18
N ALA A 103 -22.68 -3.44 -5.94
CA ALA A 103 -23.35 -3.81 -7.19
C ALA A 103 -22.37 -3.87 -8.38
N VAL A 104 -21.17 -3.31 -8.26
CA VAL A 104 -20.13 -3.37 -9.29
C VAL A 104 -19.41 -4.71 -9.18
N LYS A 105 -19.28 -5.42 -10.31
CA LYS A 105 -18.49 -6.66 -10.37
C LYS A 105 -17.04 -6.35 -10.07
N ASP A 106 -16.40 -7.20 -9.26
CA ASP A 106 -14.96 -7.08 -8.98
C ASP A 106 -14.18 -7.23 -10.30
N VAL A 107 -13.55 -6.14 -10.71
CA VAL A 107 -12.74 -6.08 -11.92
C VAL A 107 -11.28 -5.94 -11.53
N ARG A 108 -10.44 -6.74 -12.16
CA ARG A 108 -8.99 -6.66 -11.97
C ARG A 108 -8.32 -6.25 -13.29
N LEU A 109 -7.29 -5.44 -13.17
CA LEU A 109 -6.34 -5.24 -14.25
C LEU A 109 -5.34 -6.40 -14.28
N ASP A 110 -5.33 -7.15 -15.37
CA ASP A 110 -4.30 -8.16 -15.64
C ASP A 110 -3.21 -7.50 -16.49
N ILE A 111 -2.12 -7.11 -15.84
CA ILE A 111 -1.03 -6.35 -16.45
C ILE A 111 0.10 -7.33 -16.80
N LYS A 112 0.28 -7.62 -18.08
CA LYS A 112 1.39 -8.43 -18.57
C LYS A 112 2.60 -7.58 -19.00
N SER A 113 2.33 -6.37 -19.49
CA SER A 113 3.32 -5.35 -19.80
C SER A 113 2.62 -3.98 -19.81
N PRO A 114 3.33 -2.84 -19.84
CA PRO A 114 2.72 -1.52 -19.93
C PRO A 114 1.73 -1.34 -21.10
N SER A 115 1.98 -2.04 -22.22
CA SER A 115 1.11 -2.03 -23.41
C SER A 115 0.10 -3.18 -23.48
N ASN A 116 0.13 -4.13 -22.53
CA ASN A 116 -0.74 -5.31 -22.50
C ASN A 116 -1.49 -5.38 -21.16
N VAL A 117 -2.47 -4.51 -21.02
CA VAL A 117 -3.35 -4.41 -19.86
C VAL A 117 -4.75 -4.90 -20.27
N LYS A 118 -5.28 -5.87 -19.56
CA LYS A 118 -6.63 -6.38 -19.75
C LYS A 118 -7.44 -6.23 -18.48
N MET A 119 -8.70 -5.86 -18.63
CA MET A 119 -9.67 -5.85 -17.56
C MET A 119 -10.35 -7.23 -17.50
N VAL A 120 -10.23 -7.92 -16.37
CA VAL A 120 -10.77 -9.26 -16.16
C VAL A 120 -11.74 -9.23 -14.98
N THR A 121 -12.97 -9.71 -15.19
CA THR A 121 -13.93 -9.90 -14.11
C THR A 121 -13.54 -11.13 -13.30
N ARG A 122 -13.56 -11.04 -11.97
CA ARG A 122 -13.23 -12.14 -11.06
C ARG A 122 -14.47 -12.69 -10.36
N GLU A 123 -14.50 -14.00 -10.23
CA GLU A 123 -15.42 -14.71 -9.34
C GLU A 123 -14.89 -14.68 -7.88
N ASN A 124 -13.56 -14.62 -7.71
CA ASN A 124 -12.90 -14.65 -6.41
C ASN A 124 -12.39 -13.25 -6.04
N LYS A 125 -12.83 -12.73 -4.89
CA LYS A 125 -12.54 -11.37 -4.42
C LYS A 125 -11.09 -11.19 -3.94
N ALA A 126 -10.40 -12.28 -3.56
CA ALA A 126 -9.03 -12.21 -3.09
C ALA A 126 -8.03 -12.13 -4.23
N ALA A 127 -7.10 -11.17 -4.16
CA ALA A 127 -5.94 -11.16 -5.05
C ALA A 127 -5.01 -12.33 -4.69
N PRO A 128 -4.44 -13.07 -5.68
CA PRO A 128 -3.49 -14.13 -5.39
C PRO A 128 -2.25 -13.55 -4.69
N LYS A 129 -1.81 -14.24 -3.66
CA LYS A 129 -0.60 -13.90 -2.92
C LYS A 129 0.52 -14.91 -3.24
N ILE A 130 1.77 -14.51 -3.05
CA ILE A 130 2.89 -15.43 -3.11
C ILE A 130 2.73 -16.49 -2.01
N SER A 131 3.29 -17.66 -2.21
CA SER A 131 3.23 -18.72 -1.21
C SER A 131 4.08 -18.37 0.00
N MET A 132 3.76 -18.96 1.16
CA MET A 132 4.58 -18.78 2.37
C MET A 132 6.02 -19.26 2.13
N ASN A 133 6.22 -20.32 1.34
CA ASN A 133 7.54 -20.84 1.01
C ASN A 133 8.38 -19.87 0.14
N ASP A 134 7.72 -19.02 -0.64
CA ASP A 134 8.39 -17.98 -1.44
C ASP A 134 8.56 -16.68 -0.67
N LEU A 135 7.81 -16.51 0.43
CA LEU A 135 7.83 -15.33 1.26
C LEU A 135 8.85 -15.42 2.39
N LEU A 136 8.93 -16.59 3.07
CA LEU A 136 9.67 -16.79 4.31
C LEU A 136 10.94 -17.59 4.11
N PHE A 137 12.02 -17.12 4.73
CA PHE A 137 13.32 -17.76 4.73
C PHE A 137 13.87 -17.87 6.16
N SER A 138 14.67 -18.95 6.40
CA SER A 138 15.34 -19.18 7.67
C SER A 138 16.76 -18.64 7.63
N LYS A 139 17.13 -17.81 8.60
CA LYS A 139 18.48 -17.28 8.82
C LYS A 139 19.05 -16.47 7.67
N VAL A 140 18.99 -16.99 6.44
CA VAL A 140 19.49 -16.33 5.24
C VAL A 140 18.48 -16.39 4.10
N TYR A 141 18.52 -15.43 3.19
CA TYR A 141 17.67 -15.39 2.01
C TYR A 141 17.90 -16.62 1.12
N GLY A 142 16.81 -17.31 0.77
CA GLY A 142 16.83 -18.51 -0.06
C GLY A 142 16.83 -19.82 0.73
N GLU A 143 17.04 -19.80 2.04
CA GLU A 143 16.93 -21.00 2.87
C GLU A 143 15.47 -21.17 3.36
N PRO A 144 14.79 -22.29 3.01
CA PRO A 144 13.38 -22.47 3.36
C PRO A 144 13.16 -22.54 4.87
N VAL A 145 12.10 -21.89 5.35
CA VAL A 145 11.63 -22.03 6.73
C VAL A 145 10.95 -23.39 6.92
N ASN A 146 11.28 -24.07 7.99
CA ASN A 146 10.45 -25.17 8.45
C ASN A 146 9.24 -24.64 9.23
N MET A 147 8.08 -24.63 8.57
CA MET A 147 6.83 -24.10 9.14
C MET A 147 6.38 -24.82 10.42
N GLU A 148 6.78 -26.09 10.60
CA GLU A 148 6.45 -26.87 11.82
C GLU A 148 7.20 -26.37 13.06
N LEU A 149 8.31 -25.64 12.86
CA LEU A 149 9.11 -25.09 13.95
C LEU A 149 8.78 -23.63 14.28
N LEU A 150 7.89 -22.99 13.52
CA LEU A 150 7.45 -21.64 13.83
C LEU A 150 6.53 -21.64 15.06
N TYR A 151 6.84 -20.73 15.99
CA TYR A 151 5.99 -20.51 17.15
C TYR A 151 4.61 -20.00 16.73
N THR A 152 3.55 -20.50 17.34
CA THR A 152 2.16 -20.14 17.03
C THR A 152 1.89 -18.63 17.05
N GLU A 153 2.52 -17.89 17.97
CA GLU A 153 2.39 -16.43 18.05
C GLU A 153 2.99 -15.69 16.84
N LEU A 154 4.07 -16.23 16.27
CA LEU A 154 4.72 -15.68 15.10
C LEU A 154 3.95 -16.03 13.81
N GLU A 155 3.28 -17.18 13.78
CA GLU A 155 2.51 -17.63 12.61
C GLU A 155 1.45 -16.63 12.18
N ASP A 156 0.64 -16.11 13.11
CA ASP A 156 -0.40 -15.12 12.83
C ASP A 156 0.19 -13.80 12.26
N ALA A 157 1.33 -13.36 12.79
CA ALA A 157 2.03 -12.20 12.28
C ALA A 157 2.54 -12.43 10.85
N LEU A 158 3.13 -13.58 10.57
CA LEU A 158 3.65 -13.95 9.25
C LEU A 158 2.53 -14.13 8.22
N LEU A 159 1.41 -14.73 8.61
CA LEU A 159 0.20 -14.80 7.79
C LEU A 159 -0.34 -13.41 7.45
N SER A 160 -0.32 -12.48 8.42
CA SER A 160 -0.72 -11.09 8.18
C SER A 160 0.20 -10.39 7.16
N ILE A 161 1.50 -10.64 7.21
CA ILE A 161 2.46 -10.15 6.22
C ILE A 161 2.16 -10.75 4.84
N ALA A 162 1.87 -12.05 4.77
CA ALA A 162 1.60 -12.74 3.51
C ALA A 162 0.37 -12.18 2.78
N VAL A 163 -0.64 -11.71 3.51
CA VAL A 163 -1.86 -11.12 2.94
C VAL A 163 -1.79 -9.60 2.80
N ALA A 164 -0.71 -8.96 3.24
CA ALA A 164 -0.55 -7.51 3.15
C ALA A 164 -0.69 -7.00 1.72
N GLN A 165 -1.27 -5.82 1.57
CA GLN A 165 -1.42 -5.19 0.27
C GLN A 165 -0.10 -4.64 -0.24
N SER A 166 0.03 -4.51 -1.55
CA SER A 166 1.18 -3.91 -2.19
C SER A 166 0.78 -3.31 -3.53
N PHE A 167 1.58 -2.35 -4.03
CA PHE A 167 1.36 -1.72 -5.32
C PHE A 167 1.24 -2.77 -6.43
N PHE A 168 0.14 -2.74 -7.20
CA PHE A 168 -0.22 -3.76 -8.19
C PHE A 168 -0.16 -5.21 -7.70
N ASN A 169 -0.26 -5.44 -6.40
CA ASN A 169 -0.11 -6.77 -5.78
C ASN A 169 1.25 -7.44 -6.12
N ARG A 170 2.31 -6.65 -6.29
CA ARG A 170 3.65 -7.11 -6.66
C ARG A 170 4.38 -7.83 -5.53
N GLN A 171 4.04 -7.49 -4.28
CA GLN A 171 4.62 -8.08 -3.07
C GLN A 171 6.16 -8.08 -3.10
N PRO A 172 6.80 -6.88 -3.27
CA PRO A 172 8.24 -6.76 -3.43
C PRO A 172 8.97 -6.84 -2.09
N TYR A 173 8.62 -7.84 -1.29
CA TYR A 173 9.22 -8.04 0.03
C TYR A 173 9.36 -9.52 0.34
N ARG A 174 10.31 -9.82 1.23
CA ARG A 174 10.56 -11.15 1.79
C ARG A 174 10.83 -11.00 3.28
N VAL A 175 10.71 -12.09 4.00
CA VAL A 175 10.92 -12.14 5.45
C VAL A 175 11.98 -13.20 5.77
N ILE A 176 12.95 -12.84 6.57
CA ILE A 176 13.90 -13.78 7.16
C ILE A 176 13.57 -13.89 8.64
N VAL A 177 13.44 -15.12 9.12
CA VAL A 177 13.25 -15.45 10.52
C VAL A 177 14.54 -16.11 11.02
N ASP A 178 15.15 -15.51 12.03
CA ASP A 178 16.35 -16.03 12.70
C ASP A 178 16.13 -15.97 14.20
N ASP A 179 15.78 -17.10 14.77
CA ASP A 179 15.34 -17.26 16.16
C ASP A 179 14.20 -16.25 16.51
N ASP A 180 14.46 -15.26 17.32
CA ASP A 180 13.54 -14.20 17.76
C ASP A 180 13.61 -12.91 16.89
N ILE A 181 14.46 -12.91 15.87
CA ILE A 181 14.64 -11.77 14.97
C ILE A 181 13.85 -12.01 13.68
N VAL A 182 12.98 -11.06 13.35
CA VAL A 182 12.25 -11.02 12.08
C VAL A 182 12.74 -9.84 11.25
N SER A 183 13.35 -10.14 10.10
CA SER A 183 13.89 -9.14 9.17
C SER A 183 13.02 -9.04 7.94
N LEU A 184 12.53 -7.83 7.64
CA LEU A 184 11.81 -7.54 6.40
C LEU A 184 12.80 -7.05 5.34
N ILE A 185 12.80 -7.70 4.18
CA ILE A 185 13.65 -7.37 3.04
C ILE A 185 12.80 -6.79 1.92
N GLY A 186 13.11 -5.57 1.49
CA GLY A 186 12.57 -5.01 0.25
C GLY A 186 13.31 -5.55 -0.96
N LEU A 187 12.56 -6.02 -1.96
CA LEU A 187 13.11 -6.43 -3.24
C LEU A 187 13.02 -5.26 -4.23
N LYS A 188 14.07 -5.08 -5.03
CA LYS A 188 14.01 -4.15 -6.16
C LYS A 188 13.04 -4.71 -7.21
N ASP A 189 11.95 -3.99 -7.47
CA ASP A 189 11.00 -4.32 -8.52
C ASP A 189 11.15 -3.33 -9.68
N GLU A 190 11.72 -3.79 -10.79
CA GLU A 190 12.00 -2.97 -11.96
C GLU A 190 10.73 -2.40 -12.60
N LEU A 191 9.61 -3.13 -12.53
CA LEU A 191 8.33 -2.65 -13.05
C LEU A 191 7.85 -1.43 -12.24
N ILE A 192 7.91 -1.50 -10.91
CA ILE A 192 7.54 -0.39 -10.02
C ILE A 192 8.49 0.79 -10.25
N THR A 193 9.80 0.54 -10.31
CA THR A 193 10.81 1.57 -10.52
C THR A 193 10.60 2.29 -11.85
N THR A 194 10.35 1.56 -12.94
CA THR A 194 10.08 2.12 -14.27
C THR A 194 8.76 2.91 -14.30
N PHE A 195 7.73 2.43 -13.61
CA PHE A 195 6.45 3.14 -13.53
C PHE A 195 6.56 4.48 -12.81
N LEU A 196 7.28 4.52 -11.69
CA LEU A 196 7.48 5.73 -10.91
C LEU A 196 8.38 6.74 -11.65
N ALA A 197 9.41 6.26 -12.36
CA ALA A 197 10.27 7.12 -13.17
C ALA A 197 9.48 7.78 -14.32
N ASN A 198 8.65 7.03 -15.04
CA ASN A 198 7.84 7.57 -16.15
C ASN A 198 6.72 8.50 -15.66
N ALA A 199 6.24 8.35 -14.43
CA ALA A 199 5.24 9.26 -13.84
C ALA A 199 5.84 10.62 -13.47
N SER A 200 7.15 10.70 -13.22
CA SER A 200 7.86 11.95 -12.90
C SER A 200 8.29 12.75 -14.14
N GLU A 201 8.22 12.15 -15.34
CA GLU A 201 8.61 12.80 -16.61
C GLU A 201 7.42 13.34 -17.43
N GLN A 202 6.19 13.20 -16.96
CA GLN A 202 4.95 13.70 -17.57
C GLN A 202 4.32 14.86 -16.79
#